data_90f315df8f4f349eabb1875255ab63d9
#
_entry.id   90f315df8f4f349eabb1875255ab63d9
#
_cell.length_a   1.000
_cell.length_b   1.000
_cell.length_c   1.000
_cell.angle_alpha   90.00
_cell.angle_beta   90.00
_cell.angle_gamma   90.00
#
_symmetry.space_group_name_H-M   'P 1'
#
loop_
_entity.id
_entity.type
_entity.pdbx_description
1 polymer ?
#
loop_
_entity_poly.entity_id
_entity_poly.type
_entity_poly.pdbx_seq_one_letter_code
_entity_poly.pdbx_strand_id
1 'polypeptide(L)'
;MSRRGTFNTKGNFMAYQAEYIWIDGVEPTPTLRSKTKIIENNSKALPVWGFDGSSTNQATGEASDCILNPVFSCKDPIRGGKNILVMCEVLSASTGKPHPTNTRAACAVAAKKFAADKMIYGLEQEYTMMRLNGRPLGFPELSGEPEPQGPYYCGVGAGRVMGRDIVEIHTEMCLEAGLHISGTNAEVMPGQWEFQIGPVDALRVSDELHVARWLLHRIAEDYDVVISLDAKPQHGDWNGAGCHTNFSTKDMRSNYKAIDDACQALGTRINEHVSNYGHDIESRLTGKHETAPYNKFTYGVSNRGASVRIPWQVAQDKKGYAEDRRPNANMDPYIVTQLILETVCGNPKIIKTKKTAPRKAATKKSKKK
;
A
#
# COMPACT_ATOMS: atom_id res chain seq x y z
N MET A 1 30.08 -31.69 -24.81
CA MET A 1 29.63 -31.49 -26.22
C MET A 1 28.11 -31.51 -26.25
N SER A 2 27.48 -30.35 -26.22
CA SER A 2 26.04 -30.18 -26.25
C SER A 2 25.60 -29.86 -27.67
N ARG A 3 24.81 -30.75 -28.27
CA ARG A 3 24.18 -30.51 -29.59
C ARG A 3 22.98 -29.59 -29.38
N ARG A 4 23.14 -28.28 -29.64
CA ARG A 4 22.01 -27.38 -29.85
C ARG A 4 21.46 -27.63 -31.25
N GLY A 5 20.33 -28.32 -31.33
CA GLY A 5 19.57 -28.45 -32.57
C GLY A 5 19.02 -27.08 -32.95
N THR A 6 19.36 -26.60 -34.13
CA THR A 6 18.78 -25.40 -34.75
C THR A 6 17.35 -25.75 -35.20
N PHE A 7 16.36 -25.27 -34.44
CA PHE A 7 14.97 -25.23 -34.92
C PHE A 7 14.83 -24.09 -35.93
N ASN A 8 14.74 -24.44 -37.19
CA ASN A 8 14.42 -23.49 -38.26
C ASN A 8 12.90 -23.35 -38.31
N THR A 9 12.35 -22.34 -37.59
CA THR A 9 10.92 -21.97 -37.69
C THR A 9 10.80 -20.81 -38.66
N LYS A 10 10.39 -21.07 -39.87
CA LYS A 10 9.84 -20.08 -40.80
C LYS A 10 8.50 -19.60 -40.27
N GLY A 11 8.53 -18.42 -39.65
CA GLY A 11 7.41 -17.66 -39.13
C GLY A 11 7.93 -16.83 -37.97
N ASN A 12 8.06 -15.51 -38.14
CA ASN A 12 8.34 -14.59 -37.04
C ASN A 12 7.12 -14.58 -36.10
N PHE A 13 6.99 -15.63 -35.28
CA PHE A 13 6.09 -15.63 -34.13
C PHE A 13 6.68 -14.67 -33.10
N MET A 14 6.33 -13.39 -33.23
CA MET A 14 6.67 -12.41 -32.20
C MET A 14 5.56 -12.45 -31.14
N ALA A 15 5.82 -13.19 -30.07
CA ALA A 15 4.97 -13.21 -28.89
C ALA A 15 5.70 -12.56 -27.71
N TYR A 16 4.94 -12.12 -26.71
CA TYR A 16 5.46 -11.60 -25.46
C TYR A 16 4.70 -12.21 -24.26
N GLN A 17 5.31 -12.12 -23.09
CA GLN A 17 4.72 -12.56 -21.84
C GLN A 17 3.95 -11.42 -21.19
N ALA A 18 2.74 -11.72 -20.77
CA ALA A 18 1.91 -10.84 -19.96
C ALA A 18 1.65 -11.53 -18.61
N GLU A 19 2.18 -10.99 -17.55
CA GLU A 19 1.97 -11.48 -16.18
C GLU A 19 0.68 -10.88 -15.62
N TYR A 20 -0.36 -11.70 -15.51
CA TYR A 20 -1.66 -11.32 -14.96
C TYR A 20 -1.63 -11.43 -13.45
N ILE A 21 -1.77 -10.30 -12.77
CA ILE A 21 -1.71 -10.15 -11.30
C ILE A 21 -3.11 -9.86 -10.79
N TRP A 22 -3.54 -10.54 -9.73
CA TRP A 22 -4.83 -10.29 -9.08
C TRP A 22 -4.75 -10.51 -7.57
N ILE A 23 -5.80 -10.13 -6.85
CA ILE A 23 -5.95 -10.31 -5.41
C ILE A 23 -6.89 -11.49 -5.19
N ASP A 24 -6.48 -12.43 -4.33
CA ASP A 24 -7.29 -13.60 -3.98
C ASP A 24 -8.38 -13.30 -2.94
N GLY A 25 -9.08 -14.34 -2.47
CA GLY A 25 -10.12 -14.25 -1.44
C GLY A 25 -9.69 -14.82 -0.08
N VAL A 26 -8.39 -14.88 0.20
CA VAL A 26 -7.90 -15.36 1.49
C VAL A 26 -8.23 -14.35 2.58
N GLU A 27 -8.79 -14.85 3.69
CA GLU A 27 -9.10 -14.07 4.87
C GLU A 27 -8.09 -14.37 5.99
N PRO A 28 -7.77 -13.41 6.87
CA PRO A 28 -8.27 -12.02 6.94
C PRO A 28 -7.51 -11.04 6.03
N THR A 29 -6.43 -11.47 5.39
CA THR A 29 -5.60 -10.62 4.53
C THR A 29 -5.47 -11.27 3.15
N PRO A 30 -6.18 -10.75 2.13
CA PRO A 30 -6.04 -11.21 0.75
C PRO A 30 -4.61 -11.05 0.25
N THR A 31 -4.16 -11.99 -0.58
CA THR A 31 -2.80 -12.01 -1.11
C THR A 31 -2.77 -11.86 -2.63
N LEU A 32 -1.62 -11.40 -3.14
CA LEU A 32 -1.40 -11.32 -4.58
C LEU A 32 -1.17 -12.71 -5.17
N ARG A 33 -1.79 -12.93 -6.32
CA ARG A 33 -1.58 -14.09 -7.19
C ARG A 33 -1.16 -13.62 -8.57
N SER A 34 -0.43 -14.45 -9.28
CA SER A 34 -0.13 -14.16 -10.68
C SER A 34 0.02 -15.41 -11.54
N LYS A 35 -0.15 -15.22 -12.84
CA LYS A 35 0.14 -16.24 -13.86
C LYS A 35 0.48 -15.59 -15.19
N THR A 36 1.37 -16.23 -15.95
CA THR A 36 1.88 -15.70 -17.22
C THR A 36 1.06 -16.18 -18.41
N LYS A 37 0.59 -15.26 -19.23
CA LYS A 37 -0.03 -15.54 -20.54
C LYS A 37 0.92 -15.17 -21.68
N ILE A 38 1.01 -16.03 -22.67
CA ILE A 38 1.72 -15.72 -23.92
C ILE A 38 0.74 -15.01 -24.85
N ILE A 39 1.09 -13.81 -25.29
CA ILE A 39 0.30 -12.96 -26.16
C ILE A 39 0.98 -12.82 -27.51
N GLU A 40 0.25 -13.03 -28.61
CA GLU A 40 0.75 -12.76 -29.96
C GLU A 40 0.77 -11.24 -30.23
N ASN A 41 1.83 -10.77 -30.91
CA ASN A 41 2.05 -9.32 -31.15
C ASN A 41 0.95 -8.63 -31.98
N ASN A 42 0.05 -9.35 -32.61
CA ASN A 42 -1.05 -8.82 -33.41
C ASN A 42 -2.33 -8.60 -32.59
N SER A 43 -2.34 -8.95 -31.29
CA SER A 43 -3.50 -8.72 -30.42
C SER A 43 -3.76 -7.23 -30.23
N LYS A 44 -4.99 -6.78 -30.49
CA LYS A 44 -5.38 -5.37 -30.33
C LYS A 44 -5.71 -4.99 -28.89
N ALA A 45 -5.98 -5.97 -28.04
CA ALA A 45 -6.32 -5.77 -26.63
C ALA A 45 -5.83 -6.97 -25.80
N LEU A 46 -5.59 -6.73 -24.52
CA LEU A 46 -5.28 -7.80 -23.57
C LEU A 46 -6.55 -8.65 -23.37
N PRO A 47 -6.48 -9.96 -23.61
CA PRO A 47 -7.65 -10.81 -23.46
C PRO A 47 -8.00 -11.03 -21.98
N VAL A 48 -9.27 -11.23 -21.68
CA VAL A 48 -9.70 -11.80 -20.40
C VAL A 48 -9.19 -13.23 -20.28
N TRP A 49 -9.00 -13.70 -19.03
CA TRP A 49 -8.46 -15.05 -18.82
C TRP A 49 -9.11 -15.74 -17.62
N GLY A 50 -9.58 -16.98 -17.79
CA GLY A 50 -10.16 -17.79 -16.73
C GLY A 50 -9.08 -18.33 -15.76
N PHE A 51 -9.46 -18.55 -14.50
CA PHE A 51 -8.63 -19.23 -13.51
C PHE A 51 -9.51 -20.02 -12.54
N ASP A 52 -8.87 -20.94 -11.81
CA ASP A 52 -9.51 -21.74 -10.77
C ASP A 52 -9.67 -20.92 -9.47
N GLY A 53 -10.84 -20.37 -9.24
CA GLY A 53 -11.17 -19.60 -8.05
C GLY A 53 -11.23 -20.45 -6.77
N SER A 54 -11.39 -21.78 -6.89
CA SER A 54 -11.41 -22.66 -5.72
C SER A 54 -10.05 -22.73 -5.03
N SER A 55 -8.96 -22.61 -5.81
CA SER A 55 -7.59 -22.57 -5.30
C SER A 55 -7.17 -21.23 -4.71
N THR A 56 -8.05 -20.22 -4.77
CA THR A 56 -7.79 -18.84 -4.32
C THR A 56 -8.87 -18.30 -3.38
N ASN A 57 -9.69 -19.17 -2.78
CA ASN A 57 -10.82 -18.83 -1.90
C ASN A 57 -11.85 -17.88 -2.54
N GLN A 58 -12.05 -17.97 -3.87
CA GLN A 58 -12.96 -17.12 -4.63
C GLN A 58 -14.12 -17.87 -5.28
N ALA A 59 -14.12 -19.21 -5.21
CA ALA A 59 -15.19 -20.04 -5.75
C ALA A 59 -15.27 -21.39 -5.01
N THR A 60 -16.33 -22.15 -5.27
CA THR A 60 -16.43 -23.56 -4.84
C THR A 60 -15.85 -24.48 -5.92
N GLY A 61 -15.47 -25.71 -5.54
CA GLY A 61 -14.95 -26.69 -6.52
C GLY A 61 -15.95 -27.09 -7.61
N GLU A 62 -17.26 -26.97 -7.34
CA GLU A 62 -18.34 -27.31 -8.29
C GLU A 62 -18.59 -26.20 -9.32
N ALA A 63 -18.20 -24.95 -9.04
CA ALA A 63 -18.33 -23.78 -9.91
C ALA A 63 -17.07 -22.91 -9.80
N SER A 64 -15.91 -23.49 -10.12
CA SER A 64 -14.60 -22.96 -9.78
C SER A 64 -14.12 -21.81 -10.66
N ASP A 65 -14.69 -21.60 -11.83
CA ASP A 65 -14.19 -20.61 -12.79
C ASP A 65 -14.44 -19.17 -12.34
N CYS A 66 -13.37 -18.40 -12.27
CA CYS A 66 -13.35 -16.95 -12.18
C CYS A 66 -12.63 -16.33 -13.39
N ILE A 67 -12.88 -15.04 -13.65
CA ILE A 67 -12.33 -14.32 -14.80
C ILE A 67 -11.41 -13.21 -14.33
N LEU A 68 -10.21 -13.15 -14.89
CA LEU A 68 -9.28 -12.03 -14.81
C LEU A 68 -9.60 -11.03 -15.93
N ASN A 69 -10.02 -9.84 -15.57
CA ASN A 69 -10.26 -8.73 -16.47
C ASN A 69 -9.13 -7.69 -16.36
N PRO A 70 -8.29 -7.50 -17.41
CA PRO A 70 -7.22 -6.50 -17.39
C PRO A 70 -7.73 -5.08 -17.15
N VAL A 71 -7.14 -4.36 -16.19
CA VAL A 71 -7.56 -2.99 -15.82
C VAL A 71 -6.41 -1.98 -15.84
N PHE A 72 -5.18 -2.45 -15.66
CA PHE A 72 -3.97 -1.64 -15.75
C PHE A 72 -2.81 -2.49 -16.28
N SER A 73 -1.87 -1.89 -17.01
CA SER A 73 -0.66 -2.57 -17.43
C SER A 73 0.54 -1.63 -17.50
N CYS A 74 1.71 -2.19 -17.29
CA CYS A 74 2.99 -1.50 -17.38
C CYS A 74 4.06 -2.45 -17.95
N LYS A 75 5.27 -1.95 -18.18
CA LYS A 75 6.40 -2.79 -18.58
C LYS A 75 6.71 -3.82 -17.49
N ASP A 76 7.18 -5.00 -17.91
CA ASP A 76 7.76 -5.98 -17.01
C ASP A 76 9.29 -5.78 -16.98
N PRO A 77 9.83 -5.16 -15.93
CA PRO A 77 11.26 -4.88 -15.84
C PRO A 77 12.09 -6.14 -15.56
N ILE A 78 11.48 -7.18 -14.95
CA ILE A 78 12.18 -8.43 -14.62
C ILE A 78 12.51 -9.20 -15.88
N ARG A 79 11.54 -9.32 -16.80
CA ARG A 79 11.73 -10.05 -18.06
C ARG A 79 12.22 -9.16 -19.20
N GLY A 80 12.02 -7.85 -19.08
CA GLY A 80 12.44 -6.87 -20.08
C GLY A 80 11.74 -7.00 -21.44
N GLY A 81 12.26 -6.29 -22.45
CA GLY A 81 11.77 -6.37 -23.81
C GLY A 81 10.34 -5.85 -23.99
N LYS A 82 9.46 -6.68 -24.58
CA LYS A 82 8.04 -6.34 -24.79
C LYS A 82 7.11 -6.93 -23.71
N ASN A 83 7.68 -7.61 -22.74
CA ASN A 83 6.91 -8.23 -21.66
C ASN A 83 6.24 -7.16 -20.79
N ILE A 84 5.08 -7.51 -20.23
CA ILE A 84 4.26 -6.58 -19.44
C ILE A 84 3.71 -7.23 -18.17
N LEU A 85 3.53 -6.41 -17.16
CA LEU A 85 2.73 -6.71 -15.97
C LEU A 85 1.31 -6.18 -16.19
N VAL A 86 0.30 -6.98 -15.79
CA VAL A 86 -1.11 -6.69 -16.04
C VAL A 86 -1.89 -6.85 -14.74
N MET A 87 -2.30 -5.75 -14.11
CA MET A 87 -3.22 -5.80 -12.98
C MET A 87 -4.62 -6.14 -13.48
N CYS A 88 -5.27 -7.09 -12.81
CA CYS A 88 -6.58 -7.58 -13.16
C CYS A 88 -7.56 -7.44 -12.01
N GLU A 89 -8.79 -7.09 -12.32
CA GLU A 89 -9.93 -7.28 -11.43
C GLU A 89 -10.56 -8.66 -11.67
N VAL A 90 -11.20 -9.20 -10.61
CA VAL A 90 -11.86 -10.51 -10.69
C VAL A 90 -13.35 -10.33 -10.99
N LEU A 91 -13.85 -11.09 -11.98
CA LEU A 91 -15.26 -11.16 -12.30
C LEU A 91 -15.79 -12.60 -12.10
N SER A 92 -17.06 -12.72 -11.73
CA SER A 92 -17.73 -14.01 -11.64
C SER A 92 -17.99 -14.55 -13.05
N ALA A 93 -17.54 -15.75 -13.36
CA ALA A 93 -17.70 -16.35 -14.70
C ALA A 93 -19.17 -16.53 -15.09
N SER A 94 -20.04 -16.88 -14.13
CA SER A 94 -21.46 -17.11 -14.37
C SER A 94 -22.27 -15.84 -14.70
N THR A 95 -21.82 -14.67 -14.25
CA THR A 95 -22.59 -13.43 -14.39
C THR A 95 -21.87 -12.33 -15.16
N GLY A 96 -20.55 -12.44 -15.33
CA GLY A 96 -19.68 -11.39 -15.87
C GLY A 96 -19.60 -10.12 -15.00
N LYS A 97 -20.19 -10.14 -13.81
CA LYS A 97 -20.18 -9.00 -12.86
C LYS A 97 -18.96 -9.08 -11.96
N PRO A 98 -18.59 -7.94 -11.31
CA PRO A 98 -17.53 -7.94 -10.30
C PRO A 98 -17.76 -9.04 -9.27
N HIS A 99 -16.70 -9.81 -8.97
CA HIS A 99 -16.71 -10.81 -7.93
C HIS A 99 -16.84 -10.14 -6.55
N PRO A 100 -17.43 -10.78 -5.49
CA PRO A 100 -17.52 -10.18 -4.17
C PRO A 100 -16.19 -9.73 -3.57
N THR A 101 -15.07 -10.38 -3.92
CA THR A 101 -13.71 -9.97 -3.50
C THR A 101 -13.11 -8.83 -4.32
N ASN A 102 -13.83 -8.33 -5.34
CA ASN A 102 -13.34 -7.26 -6.22
C ASN A 102 -13.60 -5.88 -5.61
N THR A 103 -12.73 -5.43 -4.75
CA THR A 103 -12.78 -4.12 -4.08
C THR A 103 -12.53 -2.96 -5.05
N ARG A 104 -11.78 -3.19 -6.13
CA ARG A 104 -11.50 -2.20 -7.18
C ARG A 104 -12.78 -1.67 -7.83
N ALA A 105 -13.77 -2.54 -8.08
CA ALA A 105 -15.01 -2.15 -8.73
C ALA A 105 -15.79 -1.09 -7.91
N ALA A 106 -15.86 -1.25 -6.59
CA ALA A 106 -16.50 -0.27 -5.71
C ALA A 106 -15.72 1.05 -5.69
N CYS A 107 -14.39 1.00 -5.61
CA CYS A 107 -13.52 2.17 -5.71
C CYS A 107 -13.72 2.91 -7.04
N ALA A 108 -13.88 2.21 -8.17
CA ALA A 108 -14.14 2.81 -9.48
C ALA A 108 -15.47 3.57 -9.52
N VAL A 109 -16.51 3.05 -8.87
CA VAL A 109 -17.81 3.74 -8.75
C VAL A 109 -17.65 5.04 -7.95
N ALA A 110 -16.94 5.00 -6.80
CA ALA A 110 -16.69 6.17 -5.99
C ALA A 110 -15.81 7.21 -6.73
N ALA A 111 -14.74 6.77 -7.38
CA ALA A 111 -13.85 7.63 -8.16
C ALA A 111 -14.60 8.36 -9.28
N LYS A 112 -15.50 7.67 -9.98
CA LYS A 112 -16.37 8.27 -11.01
C LYS A 112 -17.34 9.29 -10.39
N LYS A 113 -17.96 8.96 -9.27
CA LYS A 113 -18.93 9.83 -8.57
C LYS A 113 -18.32 11.16 -8.14
N PHE A 114 -17.09 11.13 -7.64
CA PHE A 114 -16.37 12.29 -7.09
C PHE A 114 -15.28 12.82 -8.02
N ALA A 115 -15.31 12.52 -9.30
CA ALA A 115 -14.28 12.92 -10.27
C ALA A 115 -14.03 14.44 -10.34
N ALA A 116 -15.05 15.27 -10.03
CA ALA A 116 -14.96 16.73 -10.01
C ALA A 116 -14.02 17.26 -8.90
N ASP A 117 -13.87 16.51 -7.81
CA ASP A 117 -13.01 16.88 -6.66
C ASP A 117 -11.52 16.70 -6.98
N LYS A 118 -11.17 15.99 -8.08
CA LYS A 118 -9.79 15.76 -8.54
C LYS A 118 -8.88 15.33 -7.40
N MET A 119 -9.34 14.38 -6.61
CA MET A 119 -8.57 13.87 -5.48
C MET A 119 -7.38 13.06 -5.96
N ILE A 120 -6.23 13.27 -5.35
CA ILE A 120 -4.99 12.55 -5.59
C ILE A 120 -4.47 11.97 -4.28
N TYR A 121 -3.71 10.87 -4.39
CA TYR A 121 -3.20 10.12 -3.25
C TYR A 121 -1.73 9.77 -3.42
N GLY A 122 -1.00 9.78 -2.30
CA GLY A 122 0.32 9.18 -2.17
C GLY A 122 0.31 8.19 -1.03
N LEU A 123 0.83 6.99 -1.25
CA LEU A 123 0.84 5.88 -0.31
C LEU A 123 2.26 5.61 0.16
N GLU A 124 2.49 5.57 1.48
CA GLU A 124 3.76 5.29 2.14
C GLU A 124 3.72 3.85 2.66
N GLN A 125 4.14 2.89 1.82
CA GLN A 125 4.07 1.47 2.12
C GLN A 125 5.27 1.03 2.94
N GLU A 126 5.07 0.80 4.23
CA GLU A 126 6.03 0.11 5.08
C GLU A 126 5.93 -1.41 4.88
N TYR A 127 7.05 -2.11 5.04
CA TYR A 127 7.15 -3.56 4.99
C TYR A 127 8.35 -4.04 5.79
N THR A 128 8.33 -5.30 6.20
CA THR A 128 9.45 -5.91 6.92
C THR A 128 9.99 -7.10 6.15
N MET A 129 11.30 -7.12 5.94
CA MET A 129 12.01 -8.25 5.35
C MET A 129 12.25 -9.30 6.44
N MET A 130 11.76 -10.52 6.21
CA MET A 130 11.84 -11.63 7.13
C MET A 130 12.69 -12.75 6.53
N ARG A 131 13.45 -13.44 7.37
CA ARG A 131 14.07 -14.71 7.00
C ARG A 131 13.00 -15.80 6.86
N LEU A 132 13.34 -16.90 6.19
CA LEU A 132 12.44 -18.08 6.05
C LEU A 132 12.04 -18.70 7.41
N ASN A 133 12.82 -18.46 8.46
CA ASN A 133 12.49 -18.90 9.83
C ASN A 133 11.55 -17.94 10.58
N GLY A 134 11.03 -16.90 9.92
CA GLY A 134 10.10 -15.93 10.48
C GLY A 134 10.75 -14.82 11.33
N ARG A 135 12.08 -14.69 11.36
CA ARG A 135 12.76 -13.60 12.06
C ARG A 135 13.07 -12.43 11.12
N PRO A 136 12.91 -11.17 11.57
CA PRO A 136 13.28 -10.01 10.77
C PRO A 136 14.77 -10.03 10.38
N LEU A 137 15.09 -9.52 9.21
CA LEU A 137 16.49 -9.28 8.83
C LEU A 137 17.13 -8.30 9.82
N GLY A 138 18.38 -8.58 10.20
CA GLY A 138 19.10 -7.78 11.19
C GLY A 138 18.90 -8.24 12.64
N PHE A 139 17.92 -9.10 12.90
CA PHE A 139 17.83 -9.79 14.20
C PHE A 139 18.80 -10.98 14.25
N PRO A 140 19.34 -11.35 15.42
CA PRO A 140 20.14 -12.55 15.55
C PRO A 140 19.40 -13.80 15.06
N GLU A 141 20.09 -14.74 14.45
CA GLU A 141 19.45 -15.89 13.79
C GLU A 141 18.69 -16.82 14.73
N LEU A 142 19.24 -17.08 15.89
CA LEU A 142 18.69 -18.07 16.80
C LEU A 142 17.86 -17.46 17.93
N SER A 143 18.37 -16.44 18.60
CA SER A 143 17.71 -15.84 19.76
C SER A 143 18.23 -14.43 20.03
N GLY A 144 17.48 -13.67 20.83
CA GLY A 144 17.81 -12.29 21.14
C GLY A 144 17.19 -11.31 20.14
N GLU A 145 17.23 -10.05 20.50
CA GLU A 145 16.76 -8.92 19.70
C GLU A 145 17.82 -7.83 19.72
N PRO A 146 17.96 -7.02 18.67
CA PRO A 146 18.74 -5.80 18.74
C PRO A 146 18.05 -4.80 19.65
N GLU A 147 18.72 -3.71 19.98
CA GLU A 147 18.15 -2.64 20.80
C GLU A 147 16.92 -2.02 20.12
N PRO A 148 15.71 -2.04 20.76
CA PRO A 148 14.52 -1.41 20.21
C PRO A 148 14.72 0.11 20.09
N GLN A 149 14.07 0.71 19.08
CA GLN A 149 14.12 2.16 18.83
C GLN A 149 15.56 2.71 18.69
N GLY A 150 16.49 1.86 18.21
CA GLY A 150 17.87 2.26 17.92
C GLY A 150 17.98 3.16 16.68
N PRO A 151 19.20 3.47 16.22
CA PRO A 151 19.44 4.41 15.13
C PRO A 151 19.23 3.77 13.75
N TYR A 152 18.07 3.21 13.48
CA TYR A 152 17.74 2.48 12.25
C TYR A 152 17.05 3.38 11.20
N TYR A 153 16.18 4.30 11.65
CA TYR A 153 15.45 5.21 10.77
C TYR A 153 16.40 6.03 9.89
N CYS A 154 16.23 5.91 8.57
CA CYS A 154 17.15 6.50 7.60
C CYS A 154 18.63 6.16 7.85
N GLY A 155 18.89 5.00 8.46
CA GLY A 155 20.21 4.58 8.90
C GLY A 155 21.16 4.30 7.73
N VAL A 156 22.46 4.44 7.99
CA VAL A 156 23.54 4.14 7.05
C VAL A 156 24.55 3.22 7.71
N GLY A 157 24.99 2.20 6.99
CA GLY A 157 25.98 1.23 7.43
C GLY A 157 25.40 -0.14 7.80
N ALA A 158 26.22 -1.18 7.63
CA ALA A 158 25.81 -2.58 7.74
C ALA A 158 25.27 -2.99 9.12
N GLY A 159 25.60 -2.25 10.18
CA GLY A 159 25.07 -2.52 11.53
C GLY A 159 23.71 -1.84 11.82
N ARG A 160 23.14 -1.12 10.87
CA ARG A 160 21.94 -0.31 11.08
C ARG A 160 20.79 -0.66 10.14
N VAL A 161 21.10 -0.99 8.88
CA VAL A 161 20.10 -1.34 7.87
C VAL A 161 20.44 -2.64 7.19
N MET A 162 19.43 -3.42 6.86
CA MET A 162 19.53 -4.71 6.18
C MET A 162 18.62 -4.73 4.97
N GLY A 163 19.01 -5.47 3.92
CA GLY A 163 18.19 -5.64 2.73
C GLY A 163 18.21 -4.47 1.75
N ARG A 164 19.18 -3.57 1.83
CA ARG A 164 19.30 -2.40 0.93
C ARG A 164 19.35 -2.81 -0.55
N ASP A 165 20.02 -3.89 -0.88
CA ASP A 165 20.11 -4.39 -2.26
C ASP A 165 18.72 -4.67 -2.84
N ILE A 166 17.82 -5.28 -2.05
CA ILE A 166 16.43 -5.54 -2.44
C ILE A 166 15.70 -4.22 -2.67
N VAL A 167 15.88 -3.24 -1.79
CA VAL A 167 15.23 -1.91 -1.89
C VAL A 167 15.68 -1.17 -3.15
N GLU A 168 16.97 -1.16 -3.44
CA GLU A 168 17.53 -0.46 -4.60
C GLU A 168 17.07 -1.11 -5.90
N ILE A 169 17.11 -2.44 -6.01
CA ILE A 169 16.58 -3.19 -7.15
C ILE A 169 15.07 -2.95 -7.31
N HIS A 170 14.31 -3.01 -6.21
CA HIS A 170 12.87 -2.74 -6.26
C HIS A 170 12.55 -1.33 -6.77
N THR A 171 13.29 -0.33 -6.29
CA THR A 171 13.13 1.06 -6.71
C THR A 171 13.41 1.21 -8.21
N GLU A 172 14.53 0.63 -8.69
CA GLU A 172 14.91 0.64 -10.09
C GLU A 172 13.86 -0.05 -10.98
N MET A 173 13.38 -1.24 -10.56
CA MET A 173 12.34 -1.97 -11.27
C MET A 173 11.01 -1.19 -11.30
N CYS A 174 10.61 -0.52 -10.22
CA CYS A 174 9.42 0.35 -10.22
C CYS A 174 9.56 1.52 -11.20
N LEU A 175 10.72 2.17 -11.26
CA LEU A 175 11.01 3.25 -12.20
C LEU A 175 10.98 2.74 -13.65
N GLU A 176 11.59 1.60 -13.94
CA GLU A 176 11.60 1.00 -15.28
C GLU A 176 10.20 0.56 -15.73
N ALA A 177 9.38 0.04 -14.82
CA ALA A 177 7.99 -0.27 -15.06
C ALA A 177 7.14 0.99 -15.36
N GLY A 178 7.63 2.19 -15.03
CA GLY A 178 6.93 3.46 -15.19
C GLY A 178 5.89 3.72 -14.11
N LEU A 179 6.08 3.14 -12.91
CA LEU A 179 5.26 3.43 -11.73
C LEU A 179 5.65 4.79 -11.13
N HIS A 180 4.71 5.44 -10.47
CA HIS A 180 4.93 6.72 -9.79
C HIS A 180 5.59 6.50 -8.41
N ILE A 181 6.73 5.80 -8.37
CA ILE A 181 7.51 5.70 -7.14
C ILE A 181 8.14 7.06 -6.84
N SER A 182 8.02 7.55 -5.61
CA SER A 182 8.44 8.89 -5.22
C SER A 182 9.52 8.93 -4.12
N GLY A 183 9.74 7.81 -3.44
CA GLY A 183 10.78 7.72 -2.42
C GLY A 183 10.90 6.36 -1.78
N THR A 184 12.00 6.14 -1.07
CA THR A 184 12.25 4.98 -0.20
C THR A 184 13.08 5.41 1.01
N ASN A 185 12.86 4.79 2.15
CA ASN A 185 13.68 4.98 3.35
C ASN A 185 13.69 3.72 4.22
N ALA A 186 14.77 3.57 4.99
CA ALA A 186 14.82 2.61 6.07
C ALA A 186 13.97 3.09 7.25
N GLU A 187 13.24 2.16 7.86
CA GLU A 187 12.34 2.42 8.98
C GLU A 187 12.99 2.15 10.35
N VAL A 188 12.21 2.27 11.42
CA VAL A 188 12.68 2.28 12.81
C VAL A 188 13.06 0.91 13.37
N MET A 189 12.96 -0.15 12.55
CA MET A 189 13.38 -1.51 12.89
C MET A 189 14.36 -2.04 11.83
N PRO A 190 15.40 -2.80 12.21
CA PRO A 190 16.26 -3.47 11.23
C PRO A 190 15.43 -4.35 10.28
N GLY A 191 15.71 -4.25 8.97
CA GLY A 191 14.96 -4.99 7.95
C GLY A 191 13.58 -4.41 7.61
N GLN A 192 13.16 -3.34 8.30
CA GLN A 192 11.94 -2.59 7.96
C GLN A 192 12.27 -1.43 7.04
N TRP A 193 11.49 -1.29 5.97
CA TRP A 193 11.65 -0.28 4.94
C TRP A 193 10.31 0.27 4.49
N GLU A 194 10.35 1.41 3.85
CA GLU A 194 9.22 2.07 3.22
C GLU A 194 9.52 2.38 1.75
N PHE A 195 8.52 2.24 0.89
CA PHE A 195 8.50 2.87 -0.42
C PHE A 195 7.23 3.69 -0.61
N GLN A 196 7.27 4.69 -1.47
CA GLN A 196 6.18 5.64 -1.67
C GLN A 196 5.69 5.62 -3.12
N ILE A 197 4.38 5.47 -3.33
CA ILE A 197 3.71 5.49 -4.63
C ILE A 197 2.77 6.69 -4.73
N GLY A 198 2.81 7.38 -5.85
CA GLY A 198 1.98 8.54 -6.16
C GLY A 198 2.80 9.86 -6.22
N PRO A 199 2.13 11.03 -6.28
CA PRO A 199 0.68 11.23 -6.14
C PRO A 199 -0.09 11.07 -7.46
N VAL A 200 -1.12 10.24 -7.48
CA VAL A 200 -2.04 10.02 -8.60
C VAL A 200 -3.47 9.77 -8.09
N ASP A 201 -4.45 9.53 -8.99
CA ASP A 201 -5.83 9.26 -8.59
C ASP A 201 -5.99 7.90 -7.88
N ALA A 202 -7.19 7.68 -7.28
CA ALA A 202 -7.47 6.54 -6.42
C ALA A 202 -7.25 5.17 -7.10
N LEU A 203 -7.69 5.02 -8.35
CA LEU A 203 -7.53 3.75 -9.05
C LEU A 203 -6.07 3.53 -9.44
N ARG A 204 -5.44 4.55 -9.99
CA ARG A 204 -4.06 4.47 -10.44
C ARG A 204 -3.08 4.19 -9.30
N VAL A 205 -3.21 4.91 -8.17
CA VAL A 205 -2.33 4.68 -7.01
C VAL A 205 -2.47 3.27 -6.45
N SER A 206 -3.71 2.75 -6.44
CA SER A 206 -4.00 1.41 -5.92
C SER A 206 -3.52 0.31 -6.86
N ASP A 207 -3.74 0.45 -8.17
CA ASP A 207 -3.22 -0.47 -9.19
C ASP A 207 -1.69 -0.52 -9.13
N GLU A 208 -1.03 0.64 -9.05
CA GLU A 208 0.43 0.73 -8.98
C GLU A 208 1.00 0.20 -7.67
N LEU A 209 0.34 0.41 -6.52
CA LEU A 209 0.78 -0.16 -5.26
C LEU A 209 0.78 -1.70 -5.30
N HIS A 210 -0.26 -2.31 -5.88
CA HIS A 210 -0.30 -3.77 -6.03
C HIS A 210 0.79 -4.30 -6.96
N VAL A 211 1.08 -3.61 -8.06
CA VAL A 211 2.19 -3.98 -8.95
C VAL A 211 3.53 -3.80 -8.23
N ALA A 212 3.73 -2.72 -7.48
CA ALA A 212 4.95 -2.49 -6.71
C ALA A 212 5.13 -3.56 -5.61
N ARG A 213 4.05 -3.94 -4.90
CA ARG A 213 4.08 -5.07 -3.94
C ARG A 213 4.45 -6.38 -4.65
N TRP A 214 3.88 -6.66 -5.81
CA TRP A 214 4.22 -7.85 -6.59
C TRP A 214 5.69 -7.87 -7.00
N LEU A 215 6.22 -6.75 -7.51
CA LEU A 215 7.65 -6.62 -7.84
C LEU A 215 8.53 -6.87 -6.62
N LEU A 216 8.17 -6.31 -5.47
CA LEU A 216 8.93 -6.49 -4.23
C LEU A 216 8.99 -7.97 -3.80
N HIS A 217 7.86 -8.66 -3.81
CA HIS A 217 7.81 -10.10 -3.50
C HIS A 217 8.63 -10.92 -4.50
N ARG A 218 8.53 -10.62 -5.80
CA ARG A 218 9.28 -11.34 -6.85
C ARG A 218 10.79 -11.15 -6.74
N ILE A 219 11.24 -9.95 -6.43
CA ILE A 219 12.67 -9.66 -6.21
C ILE A 219 13.17 -10.38 -4.96
N ALA A 220 12.38 -10.36 -3.89
CA ALA A 220 12.75 -10.98 -2.61
C ALA A 220 12.92 -12.51 -2.70
N GLU A 221 12.24 -13.19 -3.66
CA GLU A 221 12.42 -14.62 -3.93
C GLU A 221 13.88 -14.97 -4.27
N ASP A 222 14.58 -14.12 -5.01
CA ASP A 222 15.99 -14.35 -5.41
C ASP A 222 16.98 -14.21 -4.23
N TYR A 223 16.50 -13.70 -3.09
CA TYR A 223 17.29 -13.47 -1.87
C TYR A 223 16.89 -14.38 -0.70
N ASP A 224 15.97 -15.34 -0.90
CA ASP A 224 15.38 -16.14 0.18
C ASP A 224 14.79 -15.29 1.31
N VAL A 225 14.18 -14.14 0.97
CA VAL A 225 13.56 -13.18 1.89
C VAL A 225 12.05 -13.19 1.71
N VAL A 226 11.33 -13.25 2.81
CA VAL A 226 9.86 -13.08 2.86
C VAL A 226 9.54 -11.63 3.16
N ILE A 227 8.70 -11.02 2.35
CA ILE A 227 8.15 -9.67 2.62
C ILE A 227 6.90 -9.80 3.49
N SER A 228 6.96 -9.28 4.70
CA SER A 228 5.79 -9.17 5.58
C SER A 228 5.16 -7.79 5.47
N LEU A 229 3.83 -7.79 5.28
CA LEU A 229 2.97 -6.60 5.39
C LEU A 229 2.14 -6.64 6.68
N ASP A 230 2.51 -7.45 7.66
CA ASP A 230 1.80 -7.53 8.94
C ASP A 230 1.83 -6.19 9.67
N ALA A 231 0.71 -5.87 10.32
CA ALA A 231 0.57 -4.62 11.08
C ALA A 231 1.57 -4.51 12.24
N LYS A 232 1.95 -5.65 12.83
CA LYS A 232 2.91 -5.75 13.94
C LYS A 232 3.84 -6.96 13.72
N PRO A 233 4.80 -6.88 12.77
CA PRO A 233 5.65 -8.01 12.39
C PRO A 233 6.59 -8.47 13.52
N GLN A 234 6.90 -7.60 14.46
CA GLN A 234 7.66 -7.90 15.67
C GLN A 234 6.93 -7.37 16.90
N HIS A 235 6.64 -8.27 17.86
CA HIS A 235 6.04 -7.88 19.13
C HIS A 235 7.07 -7.19 20.05
N GLY A 236 6.59 -6.55 21.12
CA GLY A 236 7.42 -5.83 22.08
C GLY A 236 7.53 -4.34 21.78
N ASP A 237 8.65 -3.72 22.17
CA ASP A 237 8.89 -2.27 22.07
C ASP A 237 9.34 -1.84 20.67
N TRP A 238 8.68 -2.35 19.62
CA TRP A 238 8.94 -2.05 18.23
C TRP A 238 7.76 -1.31 17.60
N ASN A 239 8.03 -0.51 16.57
CA ASN A 239 6.97 0.07 15.74
C ASN A 239 6.23 -1.04 14.97
N GLY A 240 4.96 -0.79 14.66
CA GLY A 240 4.26 -1.57 13.66
C GLY A 240 4.58 -1.09 12.25
N ALA A 241 3.94 -1.69 11.25
CA ALA A 241 4.06 -1.29 9.87
C ALA A 241 2.73 -0.72 9.34
N GLY A 242 2.79 0.49 8.76
CA GLY A 242 1.67 1.21 8.20
C GLY A 242 1.72 1.32 6.67
N CYS A 243 0.62 1.81 6.11
CA CYS A 243 0.59 2.36 4.77
C CYS A 243 -0.09 3.73 4.85
N HIS A 244 0.67 4.72 5.33
CA HIS A 244 0.15 6.06 5.51
C HIS A 244 -0.37 6.60 4.19
N THR A 245 -1.56 7.18 4.23
CA THR A 245 -2.25 7.61 3.03
C THR A 245 -2.35 9.13 2.98
N ASN A 246 -1.48 9.73 2.17
CA ASN A 246 -1.56 11.14 1.83
C ASN A 246 -2.71 11.36 0.85
N PHE A 247 -3.50 12.39 1.04
CA PHE A 247 -4.62 12.72 0.17
C PHE A 247 -4.82 14.22 0.02
N SER A 248 -5.27 14.64 -1.17
CA SER A 248 -5.50 16.05 -1.47
C SER A 248 -6.60 16.21 -2.51
N THR A 249 -7.66 16.96 -2.18
CA THR A 249 -8.65 17.40 -3.16
C THR A 249 -8.16 18.64 -3.90
N LYS A 250 -8.86 19.02 -4.98
CA LYS A 250 -8.61 20.28 -5.69
C LYS A 250 -8.66 21.49 -4.73
N ASP A 251 -9.62 21.51 -3.81
CA ASP A 251 -9.82 22.62 -2.88
C ASP A 251 -8.73 22.67 -1.81
N MET A 252 -8.29 21.52 -1.29
CA MET A 252 -7.17 21.42 -0.34
C MET A 252 -5.87 22.00 -0.93
N ARG A 253 -5.65 21.87 -2.23
CA ARG A 253 -4.48 22.42 -2.94
C ARG A 253 -4.48 23.95 -3.08
N SER A 254 -5.56 24.61 -2.64
CA SER A 254 -5.68 26.08 -2.70
C SER A 254 -6.14 26.71 -1.37
N ASN A 255 -6.64 25.91 -0.41
CA ASN A 255 -7.33 26.44 0.76
C ASN A 255 -7.11 25.56 2.00
N TYR A 256 -6.52 26.13 3.06
CA TYR A 256 -6.29 25.43 4.32
C TYR A 256 -7.56 24.98 5.03
N LYS A 257 -8.65 25.78 4.92
CA LYS A 257 -9.93 25.39 5.52
C LYS A 257 -10.43 24.06 4.96
N ALA A 258 -10.22 23.78 3.67
CA ALA A 258 -10.59 22.50 3.08
C ALA A 258 -9.80 21.33 3.69
N ILE A 259 -8.54 21.54 4.11
CA ILE A 259 -7.74 20.54 4.83
C ILE A 259 -8.33 20.29 6.23
N ASP A 260 -8.64 21.34 6.97
CA ASP A 260 -9.26 21.25 8.31
C ASP A 260 -10.62 20.53 8.23
N ASP A 261 -11.45 20.89 7.26
CA ASP A 261 -12.77 20.29 7.02
C ASP A 261 -12.64 18.79 6.67
N ALA A 262 -11.65 18.41 5.86
CA ALA A 262 -11.37 17.01 5.52
C ALA A 262 -10.93 16.20 6.75
N CYS A 263 -10.03 16.75 7.58
CA CYS A 263 -9.62 16.10 8.82
C CYS A 263 -10.81 15.93 9.79
N GLN A 264 -11.69 16.92 9.92
CA GLN A 264 -12.90 16.82 10.73
C GLN A 264 -13.84 15.73 10.19
N ALA A 265 -14.03 15.66 8.87
CA ALA A 265 -14.88 14.64 8.24
C ALA A 265 -14.40 13.23 8.56
N LEU A 266 -13.08 12.96 8.48
CA LEU A 266 -12.49 11.65 8.83
C LEU A 266 -12.79 11.27 10.29
N GLY A 267 -12.84 12.23 11.20
CA GLY A 267 -13.19 11.99 12.60
C GLY A 267 -14.63 11.57 12.83
N THR A 268 -15.56 11.85 11.91
CA THR A 268 -16.98 11.46 12.06
C THR A 268 -17.23 9.98 11.73
N ARG A 269 -16.31 9.31 11.04
CA ARG A 269 -16.45 7.91 10.58
C ARG A 269 -15.31 7.00 11.10
N ILE A 270 -14.77 7.31 12.29
CA ILE A 270 -13.59 6.62 12.83
C ILE A 270 -13.75 5.09 12.81
N ASN A 271 -14.86 4.55 13.32
CA ASN A 271 -15.06 3.11 13.43
C ASN A 271 -15.08 2.42 12.05
N GLU A 272 -15.74 3.06 11.09
CA GLU A 272 -15.80 2.52 9.73
C GLU A 272 -14.44 2.50 9.06
N HIS A 273 -13.65 3.57 9.20
CA HIS A 273 -12.29 3.61 8.66
C HIS A 273 -11.41 2.55 9.34
N VAL A 274 -11.36 2.54 10.66
CA VAL A 274 -10.51 1.60 11.42
C VAL A 274 -10.83 0.14 11.10
N SER A 275 -12.10 -0.23 11.00
CA SER A 275 -12.50 -1.62 10.69
C SER A 275 -12.16 -2.07 9.26
N ASN A 276 -11.78 -1.14 8.37
CA ASN A 276 -11.47 -1.42 6.96
C ASN A 276 -10.03 -1.02 6.56
N TYR A 277 -9.21 -0.63 7.52
CA TYR A 277 -7.85 -0.13 7.27
C TYR A 277 -6.75 -1.19 7.44
N GLY A 278 -7.11 -2.47 7.31
CA GLY A 278 -6.24 -3.62 7.39
C GLY A 278 -6.49 -4.48 8.63
N HIS A 279 -5.94 -5.69 8.60
CA HIS A 279 -6.06 -6.67 9.69
C HIS A 279 -5.14 -6.31 10.86
N ASP A 280 -5.56 -6.65 12.09
CA ASP A 280 -4.81 -6.48 13.33
C ASP A 280 -4.42 -5.02 13.64
N ILE A 281 -5.32 -4.08 13.34
CA ILE A 281 -5.06 -2.65 13.49
C ILE A 281 -4.83 -2.24 14.96
N GLU A 282 -5.41 -2.96 15.91
CA GLU A 282 -5.29 -2.69 17.35
C GLU A 282 -3.88 -2.96 17.89
N SER A 283 -3.18 -3.94 17.32
CA SER A 283 -1.79 -4.24 17.71
C SER A 283 -0.81 -3.15 17.30
N ARG A 284 -1.13 -2.38 16.23
CA ARG A 284 -0.32 -1.26 15.75
C ARG A 284 -0.76 0.08 16.34
N LEU A 285 -2.07 0.41 16.31
CA LEU A 285 -2.60 1.71 16.78
C LEU A 285 -2.83 1.73 18.28
N THR A 286 -1.77 1.70 19.06
CA THR A 286 -1.79 1.58 20.52
C THR A 286 -1.73 2.92 21.27
N GLY A 287 -1.41 4.01 20.59
CA GLY A 287 -1.09 5.31 21.21
C GLY A 287 0.37 5.45 21.61
N LYS A 288 1.21 4.46 21.26
CA LYS A 288 2.67 4.46 21.38
C LYS A 288 3.28 4.36 19.98
N HIS A 289 4.61 4.48 19.88
CA HIS A 289 5.33 4.29 18.62
C HIS A 289 4.76 5.14 17.48
N GLU A 290 4.58 6.45 17.75
CA GLU A 290 4.07 7.44 16.78
C GLU A 290 2.68 7.13 16.23
N THR A 291 1.80 6.46 16.98
CA THR A 291 0.41 6.20 16.61
C THR A 291 -0.58 6.83 17.58
N ALA A 292 -1.77 7.19 17.09
CA ALA A 292 -2.94 7.39 17.95
C ALA A 292 -3.59 6.04 18.28
N PRO A 293 -4.26 5.89 19.44
CA PRO A 293 -5.04 4.69 19.71
C PRO A 293 -6.15 4.49 18.65
N TYR A 294 -6.40 3.25 18.24
CA TYR A 294 -7.38 2.92 17.19
C TYR A 294 -8.79 3.44 17.47
N ASN A 295 -9.18 3.53 18.74
CA ASN A 295 -10.51 3.97 19.19
C ASN A 295 -10.62 5.48 19.45
N LYS A 296 -9.58 6.26 19.14
CA LYS A 296 -9.54 7.71 19.34
C LYS A 296 -9.06 8.43 18.09
N PHE A 297 -9.84 9.38 17.63
CA PHE A 297 -9.45 10.23 16.50
C PHE A 297 -8.85 11.56 16.98
N THR A 298 -7.70 11.88 16.43
CA THR A 298 -7.04 13.18 16.62
C THR A 298 -6.39 13.61 15.30
N TYR A 299 -6.24 14.92 15.10
CA TYR A 299 -5.42 15.45 14.02
C TYR A 299 -4.65 16.70 14.47
N GLY A 300 -3.56 16.99 13.79
CA GLY A 300 -2.75 18.16 14.14
C GLY A 300 -1.57 18.39 13.22
N VAL A 301 -1.03 19.63 13.28
CA VAL A 301 0.16 20.03 12.53
C VAL A 301 1.39 19.38 13.14
N SER A 302 2.23 18.76 12.31
CA SER A 302 3.49 18.09 12.68
C SER A 302 3.37 17.04 13.79
N ASN A 303 2.16 16.51 14.03
CA ASN A 303 1.89 15.57 15.11
C ASN A 303 1.85 14.12 14.58
N ARG A 304 2.95 13.38 14.74
CA ARG A 304 3.03 11.97 14.35
C ARG A 304 2.26 11.02 15.28
N GLY A 305 1.92 11.44 16.50
CA GLY A 305 1.03 10.72 17.42
C GLY A 305 -0.46 10.97 17.17
N ALA A 306 -0.84 11.61 16.05
CA ALA A 306 -2.23 11.84 15.68
C ALA A 306 -2.70 10.81 14.64
N SER A 307 -4.02 10.60 14.55
CA SER A 307 -4.64 9.78 13.51
C SER A 307 -4.43 10.38 12.11
N VAL A 308 -4.49 11.72 12.01
CA VAL A 308 -4.24 12.47 10.78
C VAL A 308 -3.24 13.58 11.05
N ARG A 309 -2.17 13.62 10.28
CA ARG A 309 -1.13 14.65 10.35
C ARG A 309 -1.31 15.65 9.21
N ILE A 310 -1.21 16.93 9.55
CA ILE A 310 -1.02 18.00 8.57
C ILE A 310 0.47 18.33 8.57
N PRO A 311 1.21 18.17 7.47
CA PRO A 311 2.63 18.49 7.42
C PRO A 311 2.90 19.96 7.76
N TRP A 312 4.06 20.22 8.36
CA TRP A 312 4.45 21.59 8.73
C TRP A 312 4.40 22.55 7.54
N GLN A 313 4.96 22.15 6.40
CA GLN A 313 4.99 22.97 5.19
C GLN A 313 3.57 23.33 4.71
N VAL A 314 2.65 22.37 4.73
CA VAL A 314 1.23 22.59 4.37
C VAL A 314 0.57 23.63 5.29
N ALA A 315 0.90 23.60 6.59
CA ALA A 315 0.40 24.59 7.52
C ALA A 315 0.98 26.00 7.27
N GLN A 316 2.24 26.11 6.81
CA GLN A 316 2.85 27.38 6.41
C GLN A 316 2.25 27.91 5.11
N ASP A 317 2.16 27.06 4.09
CA ASP A 317 1.67 27.43 2.75
C ASP A 317 0.15 27.65 2.70
N LYS A 318 -0.56 27.26 3.77
CA LYS A 318 -2.04 27.33 3.87
C LYS A 318 -2.77 26.57 2.77
N LYS A 319 -2.16 25.55 2.22
CA LYS A 319 -2.68 24.66 1.16
C LYS A 319 -1.85 23.39 1.08
N GLY A 320 -2.38 22.32 0.46
CA GLY A 320 -1.63 21.10 0.22
C GLY A 320 -2.44 19.83 0.47
N TYR A 321 -2.03 19.01 1.42
CA TYR A 321 -2.59 17.67 1.68
C TYR A 321 -2.65 17.37 3.19
N ALA A 322 -3.31 16.26 3.53
CA ALA A 322 -3.26 15.66 4.86
C ALA A 322 -2.83 14.20 4.73
N GLU A 323 -2.25 13.66 5.79
CA GLU A 323 -1.78 12.29 5.90
C GLU A 323 -2.63 11.52 6.90
N ASP A 324 -3.40 10.53 6.42
CA ASP A 324 -4.05 9.55 7.29
C ASP A 324 -3.05 8.46 7.68
N ARG A 325 -2.67 8.43 8.96
CA ARG A 325 -1.65 7.53 9.50
C ARG A 325 -2.21 6.22 10.04
N ARG A 326 -3.53 6.03 9.93
CA ARG A 326 -4.22 4.86 10.49
C ARG A 326 -4.11 3.59 9.66
N PRO A 327 -4.05 3.61 8.29
CA PRO A 327 -4.01 2.38 7.53
C PRO A 327 -2.76 1.55 7.82
N ASN A 328 -2.96 0.23 7.99
CA ASN A 328 -1.88 -0.75 8.19
C ASN A 328 -1.16 -1.08 6.88
N ALA A 329 0.02 -1.67 6.97
CA ALA A 329 0.79 -2.12 5.81
C ALA A 329 0.02 -3.15 4.95
N ASN A 330 -0.79 -4.01 5.57
CA ASN A 330 -1.63 -5.01 4.90
C ASN A 330 -2.97 -4.49 4.37
N MET A 331 -3.19 -3.18 4.38
CA MET A 331 -4.44 -2.60 3.91
C MET A 331 -4.70 -2.87 2.42
N ASP A 332 -5.98 -2.91 2.03
CA ASP A 332 -6.39 -2.85 0.64
C ASP A 332 -6.47 -1.39 0.17
N PRO A 333 -5.63 -0.96 -0.78
CA PRO A 333 -5.57 0.43 -1.22
C PRO A 333 -6.87 0.91 -1.91
N TYR A 334 -7.64 0.01 -2.55
CA TYR A 334 -8.92 0.36 -3.13
C TYR A 334 -9.94 0.73 -2.04
N ILE A 335 -9.99 -0.03 -0.95
CA ILE A 335 -10.88 0.23 0.17
C ILE A 335 -10.49 1.55 0.87
N VAL A 336 -9.20 1.73 1.17
CA VAL A 336 -8.73 2.92 1.88
C VAL A 336 -8.98 4.19 1.07
N THR A 337 -8.59 4.20 -0.21
CA THR A 337 -8.77 5.38 -1.08
C THR A 337 -10.26 5.67 -1.32
N GLN A 338 -11.11 4.64 -1.50
CA GLN A 338 -12.55 4.79 -1.61
C GLN A 338 -13.16 5.43 -0.35
N LEU A 339 -12.85 4.91 0.83
CA LEU A 339 -13.41 5.41 2.10
C LEU A 339 -13.01 6.85 2.38
N ILE A 340 -11.75 7.22 2.12
CA ILE A 340 -11.29 8.59 2.25
C ILE A 340 -12.04 9.50 1.26
N LEU A 341 -12.16 9.09 0.01
CA LEU A 341 -12.86 9.82 -1.05
C LEU A 341 -14.33 10.07 -0.66
N GLU A 342 -15.05 9.02 -0.26
CA GLU A 342 -16.44 9.11 0.14
C GLU A 342 -16.65 9.97 1.39
N THR A 343 -15.71 9.89 2.34
CA THR A 343 -15.80 10.66 3.58
C THR A 343 -15.53 12.16 3.35
N VAL A 344 -14.49 12.46 2.57
CA VAL A 344 -14.05 13.85 2.36
C VAL A 344 -14.93 14.56 1.33
N CYS A 345 -15.27 13.89 0.22
CA CYS A 345 -16.03 14.49 -0.88
C CYS A 345 -17.53 14.21 -0.76
N GLY A 346 -17.95 13.15 -0.07
CA GLY A 346 -19.37 12.81 0.16
C GLY A 346 -20.10 13.72 1.13
N ASN A 347 -19.38 14.58 1.84
CA ASN A 347 -19.83 15.63 2.72
C ASN A 347 -20.92 15.22 3.73
N PRO A 348 -20.65 14.39 4.75
CA PRO A 348 -21.51 14.35 5.91
C PRO A 348 -21.45 15.73 6.58
N LYS A 349 -22.59 16.25 7.03
CA LYS A 349 -22.67 17.51 7.79
C LYS A 349 -21.65 17.47 8.92
N ILE A 350 -20.59 18.26 8.84
CA ILE A 350 -19.48 18.27 9.78
C ILE A 350 -20.03 18.59 11.16
N ILE A 351 -20.02 17.60 12.04
CA ILE A 351 -20.33 17.83 13.46
C ILE A 351 -19.12 18.57 14.02
N LYS A 352 -19.28 19.83 14.38
CA LYS A 352 -18.25 20.66 15.01
C LYS A 352 -17.82 20.01 16.32
N THR A 353 -16.77 19.19 16.28
CA THR A 353 -16.11 18.72 17.48
C THR A 353 -15.39 19.89 18.14
N LYS A 354 -15.66 20.12 19.42
CA LYS A 354 -14.99 21.19 20.20
C LYS A 354 -13.48 20.98 20.12
N LYS A 355 -12.76 21.98 19.61
CA LYS A 355 -11.29 22.05 19.67
C LYS A 355 -10.87 21.84 21.14
N THR A 356 -10.17 20.76 21.43
CA THR A 356 -9.44 20.68 22.70
C THR A 356 -8.23 21.60 22.57
N ALA A 357 -8.26 22.71 23.30
CA ALA A 357 -7.14 23.65 23.35
C ALA A 357 -5.88 22.91 23.88
N PRO A 358 -4.69 23.20 23.35
CA PRO A 358 -3.46 22.60 23.85
C PRO A 358 -3.29 22.99 25.32
N ARG A 359 -3.16 22.00 26.19
CA ARG A 359 -2.87 22.18 27.63
C ARG A 359 -1.53 22.92 27.75
N LYS A 360 -1.53 24.17 28.21
CA LYS A 360 -0.31 24.90 28.54
C LYS A 360 0.51 24.07 29.53
N ALA A 361 1.76 23.79 29.18
CA ALA A 361 2.69 23.12 30.06
C ALA A 361 2.85 23.96 31.34
N ALA A 362 2.54 23.37 32.49
CA ALA A 362 2.74 24.01 33.79
C ALA A 362 4.25 24.11 34.08
N THR A 363 4.80 25.30 33.99
CA THR A 363 6.15 25.60 34.45
C THR A 363 6.24 25.39 35.97
N LYS A 364 6.88 24.30 36.40
CA LYS A 364 7.28 24.12 37.80
C LYS A 364 8.33 25.17 38.17
N LYS A 365 7.92 26.16 38.92
CA LYS A 365 8.86 27.04 39.65
C LYS A 365 9.53 26.20 40.72
N SER A 366 10.82 25.92 40.57
CA SER A 366 11.64 25.39 41.65
C SER A 366 11.83 26.48 42.68
N LYS A 367 11.29 26.31 43.90
CA LYS A 367 11.72 27.08 45.08
C LYS A 367 13.00 26.46 45.57
N LYS A 368 14.09 27.25 45.49
CA LYS A 368 15.31 27.03 46.31
C LYS A 368 14.97 27.32 47.75
N LYS A 369 15.36 26.40 48.61
CA LYS A 369 15.79 26.63 49.98
C LYS A 369 17.09 25.84 50.17
#